data_d2a48c7e7973237c173e599cc5b0a106
#
_entry.id   d2a48c7e7973237c173e599cc5b0a106
#
_cell.length_a   1.000
_cell.length_b   1.000
_cell.length_c   1.000
_cell.angle_alpha   90.00
_cell.angle_beta   90.00
_cell.angle_gamma   90.00
#
_symmetry.space_group_name_H-M   'P 1'
#
loop_
_entity.id
_entity.type
_entity.pdbx_description
1 polymer ?
#
loop_
_entity_poly.entity_id
_entity_poly.type
_entity_poly.pdbx_seq_one_letter_code
_entity_poly.pdbx_strand_id
1 'polypeptide(L)'
;MSMVNHQMYAFIDESGNTAANCMNRYLILAALITNEPLSVQRNVIEAEKKIRKRMKNTREIKAFKQSQLTRKIFLNNLIKADFEIFSVAFDLSSIKHMPYTVDTVYSFGMSLLCKNIFVYNQNVSFVIDKRYSNEKLRNNLNSEIYKMLLDTGLDVESVTISHEESIENHSLRAIDFIAYEIYQKLKNSDNLFDIISPYVGNYVYYKDISWEKIKKESKTPQKRSP
;
A
#
# COMPACT_ATOMS: atom_id res chain seq x y z
N MET A 1 19.33 18.92 20.53
CA MET A 1 18.90 17.53 20.51
C MET A 1 18.88 17.11 19.06
N SER A 2 19.84 16.28 18.62
CA SER A 2 19.78 15.67 17.28
C SER A 2 18.56 14.75 17.27
N MET A 3 17.58 15.03 16.42
CA MET A 3 16.53 14.07 16.13
C MET A 3 17.22 12.82 15.57
N VAL A 4 17.14 11.71 16.30
CA VAL A 4 17.59 10.41 15.79
C VAL A 4 16.66 10.11 14.63
N ASN A 5 17.18 10.22 13.41
CA ASN A 5 16.42 9.99 12.19
C ASN A 5 16.28 8.46 12.03
N HIS A 6 15.28 7.89 12.70
CA HIS A 6 15.02 6.45 12.63
C HIS A 6 14.70 6.04 11.21
N GLN A 7 15.30 4.91 10.77
CA GLN A 7 14.94 4.29 9.49
C GLN A 7 13.46 3.88 9.52
N MET A 8 12.71 4.36 8.56
CA MET A 8 11.33 3.93 8.34
C MET A 8 11.27 2.85 7.26
N TYR A 9 10.33 1.95 7.38
CA TYR A 9 10.02 0.93 6.39
C TYR A 9 8.58 1.13 5.92
N ALA A 10 8.38 1.18 4.61
CA ALA A 10 7.07 1.27 3.99
C ALA A 10 6.83 -0.01 3.17
N PHE A 11 6.02 -0.92 3.67
CA PHE A 11 5.59 -2.13 2.96
C PHE A 11 4.38 -1.80 2.11
N ILE A 12 4.45 -2.05 0.80
CA ILE A 12 3.46 -1.58 -0.16
C ILE A 12 2.89 -2.75 -0.95
N ASP A 13 1.57 -2.79 -1.07
CA ASP A 13 0.82 -3.74 -1.91
C ASP A 13 -0.40 -3.06 -2.53
N GLU A 14 -0.99 -3.72 -3.51
CA GLU A 14 -2.19 -3.25 -4.20
C GLU A 14 -3.41 -4.15 -3.96
N SER A 15 -4.60 -3.57 -4.17
CA SER A 15 -5.85 -4.32 -4.21
C SER A 15 -6.80 -3.75 -5.27
N GLY A 16 -7.62 -4.61 -5.86
CA GLY A 16 -8.61 -4.21 -6.87
C GLY A 16 -8.16 -4.55 -8.29
N ASN A 17 -8.13 -3.57 -9.20
CA ASN A 17 -7.86 -3.80 -10.61
C ASN A 17 -6.35 -3.86 -10.88
N THR A 18 -5.82 -5.06 -10.98
CA THR A 18 -4.40 -5.31 -11.23
C THR A 18 -4.11 -5.89 -12.62
N ALA A 19 -5.14 -6.14 -13.44
CA ALA A 19 -5.00 -6.69 -14.78
C ALA A 19 -5.83 -5.92 -15.80
N ALA A 20 -5.30 -5.78 -17.03
CA ALA A 20 -5.89 -5.01 -18.13
C ALA A 20 -7.31 -5.45 -18.54
N ASN A 21 -7.74 -6.66 -18.18
CA ASN A 21 -9.03 -7.25 -18.55
C ASN A 21 -10.00 -7.39 -17.37
N CYS A 22 -9.68 -6.86 -16.19
CA CYS A 22 -10.56 -6.98 -15.05
C CYS A 22 -11.56 -5.83 -14.98
N MET A 23 -12.84 -6.15 -14.85
CA MET A 23 -13.95 -5.20 -14.63
C MET A 23 -13.95 -4.60 -13.22
N ASN A 24 -12.86 -4.65 -12.48
CA ASN A 24 -12.80 -4.05 -11.17
C ASN A 24 -12.75 -2.52 -11.31
N ARG A 25 -13.65 -1.88 -10.62
CA ARG A 25 -13.84 -0.43 -10.65
C ARG A 25 -12.69 0.31 -9.95
N TYR A 26 -12.07 -0.29 -8.94
CA TYR A 26 -11.12 0.39 -8.06
C TYR A 26 -9.72 -0.17 -8.20
N LEU A 27 -8.73 0.72 -8.14
CA LEU A 27 -7.32 0.41 -7.88
C LEU A 27 -6.93 1.08 -6.57
N ILE A 28 -6.48 0.29 -5.62
CA ILE A 28 -5.98 0.75 -4.33
C ILE A 28 -4.49 0.41 -4.25
N LEU A 29 -3.69 1.39 -3.86
CA LEU A 29 -2.30 1.23 -3.47
C LEU A 29 -2.21 1.62 -2.00
N ALA A 30 -1.68 0.75 -1.16
CA ALA A 30 -1.61 0.99 0.26
C ALA A 30 -0.21 0.67 0.80
N ALA A 31 0.21 1.42 1.82
CA ALA A 31 1.46 1.24 2.53
C ALA A 31 1.22 1.11 4.04
N LEU A 32 1.90 0.16 4.66
CA LEU A 32 2.10 0.06 6.09
C LEU A 32 3.47 0.63 6.41
N ILE A 33 3.52 1.67 7.23
CA ILE A 33 4.74 2.42 7.56
C ILE A 33 5.07 2.18 9.03
N THR A 34 6.29 1.76 9.32
CA THR A 34 6.76 1.49 10.69
C THR A 34 8.28 1.66 10.81
N ASN A 35 8.76 1.99 11.99
CA ASN A 35 10.19 1.89 12.35
C ASN A 35 10.52 0.56 13.06
N GLU A 36 9.49 -0.27 13.35
CA GLU A 36 9.63 -1.55 14.05
C GLU A 36 9.13 -2.74 13.21
N PRO A 37 9.74 -3.07 12.06
CA PRO A 37 9.25 -4.12 11.16
C PRO A 37 9.17 -5.50 11.82
N LEU A 38 10.06 -5.79 12.78
CA LEU A 38 10.04 -7.06 13.53
C LEU A 38 8.79 -7.18 14.44
N SER A 39 8.27 -6.06 14.93
CA SER A 39 7.01 -6.04 15.71
C SER A 39 5.83 -6.41 14.82
N VAL A 40 5.74 -5.81 13.62
CA VAL A 40 4.72 -6.15 12.61
C VAL A 40 4.80 -7.63 12.25
N GLN A 41 5.98 -8.14 11.91
CA GLN A 41 6.20 -9.55 11.53
C GLN A 41 5.74 -10.51 12.63
N ARG A 42 6.11 -10.25 13.89
CA ARG A 42 5.68 -11.09 15.04
C ARG A 42 4.17 -11.15 15.16
N ASN A 43 3.49 -10.02 15.05
CA ASN A 43 2.02 -9.98 15.15
C ASN A 43 1.33 -10.70 13.98
N VAL A 44 1.89 -10.62 12.76
CA VAL A 44 1.42 -11.39 11.60
C VAL A 44 1.59 -12.89 11.83
N ILE A 45 2.77 -13.34 12.27
CA ILE A 45 3.05 -14.75 12.57
C ILE A 45 2.07 -15.28 13.63
N GLU A 46 1.80 -14.50 14.66
CA GLU A 46 0.82 -14.85 15.70
C GLU A 46 -0.61 -14.97 15.14
N ALA A 47 -1.01 -14.03 14.28
CA ALA A 47 -2.29 -14.10 13.60
C ALA A 47 -2.40 -15.37 12.74
N GLU A 48 -1.38 -15.65 11.94
CA GLU A 48 -1.33 -16.83 11.08
C GLU A 48 -1.38 -18.14 11.89
N LYS A 49 -0.68 -18.23 13.01
CA LYS A 49 -0.76 -19.41 13.92
C LYS A 49 -2.19 -19.62 14.41
N LYS A 50 -2.90 -18.56 14.80
CA LYS A 50 -4.31 -18.65 15.25
C LYS A 50 -5.24 -19.09 14.12
N ILE A 51 -5.02 -18.57 12.91
CA ILE A 51 -5.80 -18.91 11.71
C ILE A 51 -5.54 -20.36 11.31
N ARG A 52 -4.28 -20.79 11.23
CA ARG A 52 -3.90 -22.17 10.83
C ARG A 52 -4.40 -23.25 11.77
N LYS A 53 -4.57 -22.96 13.06
CA LYS A 53 -5.22 -23.87 14.01
C LYS A 53 -6.68 -24.15 13.64
N ARG A 54 -7.33 -23.25 12.88
CA ARG A 54 -8.73 -23.37 12.46
C ARG A 54 -8.90 -23.86 11.03
N MET A 55 -7.87 -23.72 10.20
CA MET A 55 -7.89 -24.07 8.77
C MET A 55 -6.89 -25.20 8.48
N LYS A 56 -7.36 -26.29 7.87
CA LYS A 56 -6.46 -27.33 7.38
C LYS A 56 -5.76 -26.85 6.10
N ASN A 57 -4.42 -26.77 6.13
CA ASN A 57 -3.51 -26.58 4.99
C ASN A 57 -3.75 -25.37 4.06
N THR A 58 -3.09 -24.23 4.35
CA THR A 58 -2.80 -23.23 3.32
C THR A 58 -1.33 -22.81 3.42
N ARG A 59 -0.57 -22.89 2.30
CA ARG A 59 0.82 -22.39 2.23
C ARG A 59 0.87 -20.87 2.38
N GLU A 60 -0.07 -20.17 1.77
CA GLU A 60 -0.15 -18.71 1.78
C GLU A 60 -1.56 -18.26 2.18
N ILE A 61 -1.64 -17.29 3.10
CA ILE A 61 -2.89 -16.70 3.57
C ILE A 61 -3.07 -15.36 2.85
N LYS A 62 -3.86 -15.33 1.77
CA LYS A 62 -4.24 -14.12 1.02
C LYS A 62 -5.60 -13.60 1.51
N ALA A 63 -5.71 -12.27 1.72
CA ALA A 63 -6.89 -11.63 2.29
C ALA A 63 -8.19 -11.96 1.54
N PHE A 64 -8.18 -11.90 0.21
CA PHE A 64 -9.37 -12.11 -0.63
C PHE A 64 -9.93 -13.55 -0.57
N LYS A 65 -9.12 -14.54 -0.10
CA LYS A 65 -9.53 -15.94 0.08
C LYS A 65 -10.08 -16.22 1.48
N GLN A 66 -10.05 -15.23 2.38
CA GLN A 66 -10.38 -15.45 3.78
C GLN A 66 -11.81 -15.03 4.11
N SER A 67 -12.43 -15.78 5.03
CA SER A 67 -13.70 -15.35 5.63
C SER A 67 -13.52 -14.06 6.44
N GLN A 68 -14.60 -13.34 6.65
CA GLN A 68 -14.61 -12.12 7.50
C GLN A 68 -14.05 -12.40 8.90
N LEU A 69 -14.44 -13.54 9.51
CA LEU A 69 -13.93 -13.93 10.83
C LEU A 69 -12.41 -14.10 10.82
N THR A 70 -11.85 -14.72 9.78
CA THR A 70 -10.42 -14.92 9.63
C THR A 70 -9.69 -13.58 9.48
N ARG A 71 -10.22 -12.68 8.63
CA ARG A 71 -9.68 -11.34 8.44
C ARG A 71 -9.72 -10.54 9.75
N LYS A 72 -10.82 -10.61 10.50
CA LYS A 72 -10.95 -9.99 11.82
C LYS A 72 -9.89 -10.47 12.81
N ILE A 73 -9.63 -11.79 12.86
CA ILE A 73 -8.57 -12.34 13.72
C ILE A 73 -7.20 -11.79 13.31
N PHE A 74 -6.93 -11.71 12.01
CA PHE A 74 -5.67 -11.19 11.49
C PHE A 74 -5.48 -9.73 11.89
N LEU A 75 -6.43 -8.87 11.58
CA LEU A 75 -6.35 -7.43 11.84
C LEU A 75 -6.26 -7.12 13.34
N ASN A 76 -7.04 -7.79 14.19
CA ASN A 76 -6.97 -7.63 15.65
C ASN A 76 -5.62 -8.05 16.26
N ASN A 77 -4.83 -8.87 15.56
CA ASN A 77 -3.45 -9.14 15.99
C ASN A 77 -2.49 -8.10 15.42
N LEU A 78 -2.69 -7.71 14.16
CA LEU A 78 -1.84 -6.73 13.48
C LEU A 78 -1.81 -5.38 14.23
N ILE A 79 -2.98 -4.87 14.66
CA ILE A 79 -3.12 -3.58 15.35
C ILE A 79 -2.44 -3.51 16.73
N LYS A 80 -1.78 -4.57 17.18
CA LYS A 80 -0.93 -4.55 18.39
C LYS A 80 0.48 -4.04 18.09
N ALA A 81 0.86 -3.97 16.81
CA ALA A 81 2.10 -3.32 16.38
C ALA A 81 1.87 -1.83 16.20
N ASP A 82 2.95 -1.06 16.27
CA ASP A 82 2.95 0.36 15.94
C ASP A 82 3.22 0.54 14.44
N PHE A 83 2.28 1.15 13.72
CA PHE A 83 2.38 1.46 12.31
C PHE A 83 1.39 2.55 11.91
N GLU A 84 1.63 3.14 10.76
CA GLU A 84 0.74 4.10 10.10
C GLU A 84 0.38 3.57 8.70
N ILE A 85 -0.81 3.92 8.20
CA ILE A 85 -1.29 3.51 6.88
C ILE A 85 -1.39 4.73 5.99
N PHE A 86 -0.74 4.68 4.81
CA PHE A 86 -0.97 5.62 3.72
C PHE A 86 -1.60 4.87 2.55
N SER A 87 -2.51 5.54 1.84
CA SER A 87 -3.10 4.93 0.66
C SER A 87 -3.52 5.94 -0.41
N VAL A 88 -3.45 5.49 -1.66
CA VAL A 88 -3.95 6.17 -2.84
C VAL A 88 -4.93 5.25 -3.55
N ALA A 89 -6.15 5.71 -3.74
CA ALA A 89 -7.21 4.94 -4.39
C ALA A 89 -7.76 5.69 -5.63
N PHE A 90 -8.08 4.94 -6.67
CA PHE A 90 -8.65 5.44 -7.91
C PHE A 90 -9.98 4.74 -8.19
N ASP A 91 -11.05 5.52 -8.42
CA ASP A 91 -12.26 5.02 -9.06
C ASP A 91 -12.08 5.08 -10.59
N LEU A 92 -11.57 4.01 -11.17
CA LEU A 92 -11.21 3.94 -12.57
C LEU A 92 -12.39 4.20 -13.52
N SER A 93 -13.61 3.95 -13.07
CA SER A 93 -14.81 4.15 -13.88
C SER A 93 -15.28 5.62 -13.94
N SER A 94 -14.87 6.45 -12.98
CA SER A 94 -15.30 7.85 -12.87
C SER A 94 -14.23 8.86 -13.30
N ILE A 95 -12.97 8.41 -13.52
CA ILE A 95 -11.88 9.28 -13.95
C ILE A 95 -11.98 9.51 -15.47
N LYS A 96 -12.07 10.78 -15.86
CA LYS A 96 -12.12 11.19 -17.27
C LYS A 96 -10.72 11.23 -17.88
N HIS A 97 -10.62 10.86 -19.17
CA HIS A 97 -9.36 10.90 -19.94
C HIS A 97 -8.23 10.09 -19.33
N MET A 98 -8.57 8.91 -18.78
CA MET A 98 -7.58 7.97 -18.24
C MET A 98 -6.59 7.51 -19.29
N PRO A 99 -5.34 7.16 -18.90
CA PRO A 99 -4.41 6.44 -19.75
C PRO A 99 -5.00 5.12 -20.25
N TYR A 100 -4.57 4.70 -21.44
CA TYR A 100 -5.05 3.45 -22.07
C TYR A 100 -4.69 2.18 -21.27
N THR A 101 -3.67 2.24 -20.42
CA THR A 101 -3.22 1.07 -19.67
C THR A 101 -3.36 1.28 -18.16
N VAL A 102 -3.81 0.23 -17.48
CA VAL A 102 -3.86 0.21 -16.02
C VAL A 102 -2.46 0.32 -15.41
N ASP A 103 -1.43 -0.20 -16.09
CA ASP A 103 -0.05 -0.11 -15.64
C ASP A 103 0.45 1.34 -15.54
N THR A 104 0.01 2.23 -16.43
CA THR A 104 0.32 3.67 -16.32
C THR A 104 -0.29 4.28 -15.06
N VAL A 105 -1.55 3.92 -14.74
CA VAL A 105 -2.23 4.40 -13.52
C VAL A 105 -1.56 3.80 -12.28
N TYR A 106 -1.18 2.53 -12.34
CA TYR A 106 -0.46 1.85 -11.28
C TYR A 106 0.89 2.52 -10.98
N SER A 107 1.74 2.70 -12.00
CA SER A 107 3.05 3.32 -11.82
C SER A 107 2.94 4.75 -11.28
N PHE A 108 2.01 5.54 -11.81
CA PHE A 108 1.73 6.89 -11.32
C PHE A 108 1.25 6.87 -9.86
N GLY A 109 0.28 6.01 -9.54
CA GLY A 109 -0.27 5.89 -8.18
C GLY A 109 0.77 5.43 -7.16
N MET A 110 1.63 4.46 -7.56
CA MET A 110 2.75 3.98 -6.75
C MET A 110 3.75 5.12 -6.47
N SER A 111 4.13 5.86 -7.50
CA SER A 111 5.04 7.00 -7.35
C SER A 111 4.44 8.09 -6.45
N LEU A 112 3.13 8.34 -6.58
CA LEU A 112 2.41 9.31 -5.75
C LEU A 112 2.33 8.84 -4.28
N LEU A 113 2.05 7.55 -4.03
CA LEU A 113 2.05 6.98 -2.67
C LEU A 113 3.43 7.11 -2.02
N CYS A 114 4.50 6.72 -2.74
CA CYS A 114 5.88 6.86 -2.26
C CYS A 114 6.23 8.33 -1.97
N LYS A 115 5.83 9.28 -2.84
CA LYS A 115 6.01 10.71 -2.60
C LYS A 115 5.29 11.17 -1.33
N ASN A 116 4.03 10.79 -1.15
CA ASN A 116 3.27 11.17 0.04
C ASN A 116 3.92 10.67 1.33
N ILE A 117 4.51 9.46 1.31
CA ILE A 117 5.26 8.92 2.45
C ILE A 117 6.57 9.70 2.65
N PHE A 118 7.34 9.91 1.58
CA PHE A 118 8.66 10.52 1.60
C PHE A 118 8.65 11.94 2.17
N VAL A 119 7.64 12.74 1.86
CA VAL A 119 7.51 14.11 2.38
C VAL A 119 7.50 14.15 3.92
N TYR A 120 7.02 13.09 4.57
CA TYR A 120 6.98 12.99 6.03
C TYR A 120 8.09 12.12 6.61
N ASN A 121 8.69 11.24 5.80
CA ASN A 121 9.67 10.24 6.24
C ASN A 121 10.80 10.16 5.22
N GLN A 122 11.78 11.07 5.31
CA GLN A 122 12.86 11.18 4.32
C GLN A 122 13.85 10.00 4.37
N ASN A 123 14.03 9.38 5.54
CA ASN A 123 14.84 8.16 5.70
C ASN A 123 13.93 6.94 5.61
N VAL A 124 13.57 6.50 4.39
CA VAL A 124 12.60 5.43 4.18
C VAL A 124 13.08 4.36 3.20
N SER A 125 12.85 3.09 3.57
CA SER A 125 12.96 1.93 2.69
C SER A 125 11.58 1.52 2.18
N PHE A 126 11.34 1.62 0.89
CA PHE A 126 10.15 1.10 0.23
C PHE A 126 10.34 -0.37 -0.10
N VAL A 127 9.48 -1.23 0.44
CA VAL A 127 9.43 -2.67 0.18
C VAL A 127 8.11 -2.95 -0.54
N ILE A 128 8.17 -3.16 -1.85
CA ILE A 128 6.99 -3.29 -2.72
C ILE A 128 6.73 -4.77 -3.01
N ASP A 129 5.48 -5.24 -2.89
CA ASP A 129 5.11 -6.60 -3.32
C ASP A 129 5.42 -6.78 -4.81
N LYS A 130 6.07 -7.90 -5.13
CA LYS A 130 6.67 -8.14 -6.46
C LYS A 130 5.59 -8.42 -7.50
N ARG A 131 5.08 -7.38 -8.14
CA ARG A 131 4.14 -7.45 -9.25
C ARG A 131 4.78 -7.98 -10.54
N TYR A 132 5.98 -7.49 -10.86
CA TYR A 132 6.66 -7.80 -12.11
C TYR A 132 7.78 -8.81 -11.89
N SER A 133 7.71 -9.96 -12.59
CA SER A 133 8.84 -10.92 -12.69
C SER A 133 10.00 -10.33 -13.49
N ASN A 134 9.70 -9.50 -14.51
CA ASN A 134 10.69 -8.87 -15.38
C ASN A 134 11.41 -7.71 -14.66
N GLU A 135 12.74 -7.81 -14.58
CA GLU A 135 13.59 -6.81 -13.95
C GLU A 135 13.52 -5.42 -14.60
N LYS A 136 13.44 -5.37 -15.94
CA LYS A 136 13.33 -4.11 -16.66
C LYS A 136 12.07 -3.33 -16.30
N LEU A 137 10.95 -4.03 -16.07
CA LEU A 137 9.69 -3.39 -15.64
C LEU A 137 9.80 -2.86 -14.21
N ARG A 138 10.48 -3.60 -13.30
CA ARG A 138 10.76 -3.11 -11.95
C ARG A 138 11.64 -1.86 -11.98
N ASN A 139 12.71 -1.89 -12.78
CA ASN A 139 13.63 -0.74 -12.91
C ASN A 139 12.93 0.48 -13.50
N ASN A 140 12.01 0.31 -14.45
CA ASN A 140 11.19 1.40 -14.97
C ASN A 140 10.30 2.00 -13.87
N LEU A 141 9.62 1.16 -13.09
CA LEU A 141 8.80 1.62 -11.96
C LEU A 141 9.66 2.38 -10.93
N ASN A 142 10.81 1.85 -10.56
CA ASN A 142 11.74 2.50 -9.63
C ASN A 142 12.17 3.89 -10.15
N SER A 143 12.46 3.98 -11.45
CA SER A 143 12.84 5.25 -12.09
C SER A 143 11.71 6.28 -12.04
N GLU A 144 10.47 5.88 -12.24
CA GLU A 144 9.30 6.77 -12.11
C GLU A 144 9.09 7.23 -10.65
N ILE A 145 9.28 6.33 -9.69
CA ILE A 145 9.22 6.66 -8.26
C ILE A 145 10.31 7.69 -7.95
N TYR A 146 11.58 7.41 -8.24
CA TYR A 146 12.69 8.34 -7.96
C TYR A 146 12.49 9.70 -8.63
N LYS A 147 12.01 9.74 -9.87
CA LYS A 147 11.68 10.99 -10.55
C LYS A 147 10.67 11.82 -9.76
N MET A 148 9.59 11.19 -9.27
CA MET A 148 8.56 11.88 -8.50
C MET A 148 9.06 12.32 -7.11
N LEU A 149 9.99 11.57 -6.50
CA LEU A 149 10.64 11.97 -5.25
C LEU A 149 11.55 13.18 -5.46
N LEU A 150 12.37 13.18 -6.51
CA LEU A 150 13.25 14.30 -6.87
C LEU A 150 12.47 15.61 -7.14
N ASP A 151 11.27 15.50 -7.71
CA ASP A 151 10.38 16.65 -7.93
C ASP A 151 9.93 17.33 -6.61
N THR A 152 10.15 16.71 -5.44
CA THR A 152 9.90 17.35 -4.14
C THR A 152 10.96 18.37 -3.73
N GLY A 153 12.14 18.30 -4.32
CA GLY A 153 13.31 19.10 -3.93
C GLY A 153 13.99 18.63 -2.64
N LEU A 154 13.57 17.49 -2.07
CA LEU A 154 14.18 16.88 -0.89
C LEU A 154 15.29 15.91 -1.29
N ASP A 155 16.22 15.65 -0.36
CA ASP A 155 17.32 14.72 -0.57
C ASP A 155 16.82 13.27 -0.55
N VAL A 156 17.13 12.51 -1.61
CA VAL A 156 16.73 11.12 -1.81
C VAL A 156 17.83 10.10 -1.54
N GLU A 157 19.01 10.51 -1.06
CA GLU A 157 20.17 9.63 -0.87
C GLU A 157 19.90 8.47 0.11
N SER A 158 19.05 8.70 1.11
CA SER A 158 18.67 7.70 2.12
C SER A 158 17.50 6.79 1.69
N VAL A 159 16.93 7.02 0.50
CA VAL A 159 15.79 6.22 0.01
C VAL A 159 16.28 4.93 -0.64
N THR A 160 15.66 3.81 -0.27
CA THR A 160 15.87 2.52 -0.94
C THR A 160 14.55 1.96 -1.46
N ILE A 161 14.60 1.23 -2.57
CA ILE A 161 13.42 0.54 -3.13
C ILE A 161 13.80 -0.91 -3.39
N SER A 162 13.06 -1.84 -2.78
CA SER A 162 13.17 -3.27 -3.04
C SER A 162 11.82 -3.86 -3.49
N HIS A 163 11.88 -4.99 -4.21
CA HIS A 163 10.71 -5.77 -4.61
C HIS A 163 10.83 -7.17 -4.04
N GLU A 164 9.91 -7.53 -3.15
CA GLU A 164 9.93 -8.81 -2.44
C GLU A 164 8.63 -9.58 -2.65
N GLU A 165 8.65 -10.88 -2.45
CA GLU A 165 7.45 -11.71 -2.54
C GLU A 165 6.77 -11.81 -1.16
N SER A 166 5.45 -11.61 -1.11
CA SER A 166 4.68 -11.68 0.13
C SER A 166 4.76 -13.06 0.82
N ILE A 167 5.10 -14.11 0.07
CA ILE A 167 5.31 -15.44 0.65
C ILE A 167 6.53 -15.48 1.58
N GLU A 168 7.53 -14.64 1.34
CA GLU A 168 8.77 -14.57 2.11
C GLU A 168 8.74 -13.43 3.15
N ASN A 169 7.90 -12.40 2.93
CA ASN A 169 7.83 -11.23 3.80
C ASN A 169 6.49 -11.12 4.51
N HIS A 170 6.49 -11.32 5.84
CA HIS A 170 5.29 -11.22 6.67
C HIS A 170 4.65 -9.84 6.67
N SER A 171 5.45 -8.76 6.55
CA SER A 171 4.92 -7.40 6.53
C SER A 171 4.19 -7.09 5.23
N LEU A 172 4.60 -7.68 4.10
CA LEU A 172 3.86 -7.62 2.85
C LEU A 172 2.51 -8.37 2.95
N ARG A 173 2.44 -9.46 3.74
CA ARG A 173 1.15 -10.09 4.04
C ARG A 173 0.24 -9.20 4.89
N ALA A 174 0.81 -8.40 5.79
CA ALA A 174 0.03 -7.43 6.56
C ALA A 174 -0.66 -6.41 5.66
N ILE A 175 0.09 -5.85 4.70
CA ILE A 175 -0.46 -4.83 3.81
C ILE A 175 -1.47 -5.41 2.80
N ASP A 176 -1.37 -6.68 2.37
CA ASP A 176 -2.40 -7.36 1.57
C ASP A 176 -3.78 -7.30 2.26
N PHE A 177 -3.82 -7.58 3.58
CA PHE A 177 -5.06 -7.47 4.34
C PHE A 177 -5.57 -6.04 4.46
N ILE A 178 -4.69 -5.07 4.70
CA ILE A 178 -5.06 -3.65 4.79
C ILE A 178 -5.62 -3.14 3.45
N ALA A 179 -4.89 -3.36 2.36
CA ALA A 179 -5.31 -2.95 1.02
C ALA A 179 -6.64 -3.56 0.62
N TYR A 180 -6.86 -4.84 0.98
CA TYR A 180 -8.12 -5.53 0.75
C TYR A 180 -9.28 -4.92 1.53
N GLU A 181 -9.13 -4.54 2.80
CA GLU A 181 -10.22 -3.91 3.57
C GLU A 181 -10.54 -2.50 3.06
N ILE A 182 -9.54 -1.73 2.60
CA ILE A 182 -9.79 -0.45 1.93
C ILE A 182 -10.61 -0.67 0.64
N TYR A 183 -10.26 -1.70 -0.15
CA TYR A 183 -11.00 -2.08 -1.35
C TYR A 183 -12.46 -2.48 -1.03
N GLN A 184 -12.67 -3.30 0.00
CA GLN A 184 -14.02 -3.72 0.41
C GLN A 184 -14.85 -2.53 0.89
N LYS A 185 -14.26 -1.58 1.60
CA LYS A 185 -14.92 -0.33 1.99
C LYS A 185 -15.43 0.44 0.78
N LEU A 186 -14.59 0.61 -0.26
CA LEU A 186 -14.99 1.33 -1.48
C LEU A 186 -16.08 0.60 -2.27
N LYS A 187 -16.13 -0.73 -2.22
CA LYS A 187 -17.20 -1.54 -2.80
C LYS A 187 -18.53 -1.48 -2.03
N ASN A 188 -18.57 -0.83 -0.88
CA ASN A 188 -19.68 -0.94 0.08
C ASN A 188 -20.00 -2.38 0.44
N SER A 189 -18.96 -3.23 0.50
CA SER A 189 -19.07 -4.65 0.86
C SER A 189 -18.85 -4.81 2.36
N ASP A 190 -19.07 -6.04 2.84
CA ASP A 190 -18.74 -6.44 4.20
C ASP A 190 -17.24 -6.27 4.46
N ASN A 191 -16.89 -5.22 5.20
CA ASN A 191 -15.52 -4.77 5.43
C ASN A 191 -15.22 -4.66 6.93
N LEU A 192 -13.94 -4.68 7.23
CA LEU A 192 -13.40 -4.52 8.59
C LEU A 192 -12.53 -3.25 8.67
N PHE A 193 -12.77 -2.28 7.80
CA PHE A 193 -11.99 -1.05 7.72
C PHE A 193 -11.94 -0.30 9.06
N ASP A 194 -13.02 -0.34 9.84
CA ASP A 194 -13.09 0.35 11.13
C ASP A 194 -12.02 -0.13 12.13
N ILE A 195 -11.51 -1.37 11.98
CA ILE A 195 -10.41 -1.89 12.82
C ILE A 195 -9.10 -1.16 12.51
N ILE A 196 -8.86 -0.80 11.24
CA ILE A 196 -7.63 -0.18 10.78
C ILE A 196 -7.73 1.33 10.61
N SER A 197 -8.93 1.89 10.60
CA SER A 197 -9.16 3.32 10.37
C SER A 197 -8.41 4.25 11.36
N PRO A 198 -8.21 3.90 12.65
CA PRO A 198 -7.42 4.73 13.57
C PRO A 198 -5.95 4.87 13.19
N TYR A 199 -5.43 3.99 12.33
CA TYR A 199 -4.03 3.95 11.89
C TYR A 199 -3.82 4.65 10.55
N VAL A 200 -4.89 5.17 9.92
CA VAL A 200 -4.82 5.84 8.61
C VAL A 200 -4.33 7.27 8.78
N GLY A 201 -3.07 7.51 8.46
CA GLY A 201 -2.44 8.83 8.49
C GLY A 201 -2.60 9.62 7.20
N ASN A 202 -2.76 8.94 6.05
CA ASN A 202 -3.04 9.60 4.77
C ASN A 202 -3.90 8.71 3.87
N TYR A 203 -4.99 9.29 3.35
CA TYR A 203 -5.88 8.62 2.43
C TYR A 203 -6.29 9.56 1.30
N VAL A 204 -5.84 9.26 0.08
CA VAL A 204 -6.17 10.03 -1.13
C VAL A 204 -7.09 9.19 -2.01
N TYR A 205 -8.25 9.73 -2.36
CA TYR A 205 -9.23 9.05 -3.20
C TYR A 205 -9.62 9.90 -4.40
N TYR A 206 -9.22 9.45 -5.59
CA TYR A 206 -9.55 10.11 -6.84
C TYR A 206 -10.83 9.52 -7.45
N LYS A 207 -11.85 10.38 -7.52
CA LYS A 207 -13.19 10.06 -8.02
C LYS A 207 -13.77 11.28 -8.74
N ASP A 208 -14.52 11.06 -9.83
CA ASP A 208 -15.23 12.11 -10.59
C ASP A 208 -14.34 13.30 -11.02
N ILE A 209 -13.11 12.99 -11.43
CA ILE A 209 -12.06 13.96 -11.74
C ILE A 209 -11.39 13.62 -13.08
N SER A 210 -10.73 14.58 -13.75
CA SER A 210 -9.93 14.29 -14.93
C SER A 210 -8.51 13.85 -14.58
N TRP A 211 -7.90 13.04 -15.44
CA TRP A 211 -6.52 12.58 -15.26
C TRP A 211 -5.51 13.74 -15.19
N GLU A 212 -5.70 14.78 -16.02
CA GLU A 212 -4.87 15.98 -16.01
C GLU A 212 -4.95 16.71 -14.68
N LYS A 213 -6.13 16.77 -14.08
CA LYS A 213 -6.31 17.40 -12.76
C LYS A 213 -5.63 16.59 -11.66
N ILE A 214 -5.71 15.26 -11.71
CA ILE A 214 -4.96 14.38 -10.79
C ILE A 214 -3.47 14.67 -10.88
N LYS A 215 -2.89 14.73 -12.08
CA LYS A 215 -1.47 15.06 -12.29
C LYS A 215 -1.10 16.46 -11.78
N LYS A 216 -2.01 17.42 -11.88
CA LYS A 216 -1.78 18.77 -11.34
C LYS A 216 -1.79 18.76 -9.80
N GLU A 217 -2.75 18.11 -9.19
CA GLU A 217 -2.88 18.00 -7.73
C GLU A 217 -1.72 17.22 -7.11
N SER A 218 -1.20 16.21 -7.80
CA SER A 218 -0.07 15.41 -7.33
C SER A 218 1.25 16.20 -7.19
N LYS A 219 1.36 17.39 -7.79
CA LYS A 219 2.54 18.26 -7.62
C LYS A 219 2.60 18.90 -6.23
N THR A 220 1.47 19.04 -5.55
CA THR A 220 1.40 19.59 -4.20
C THR A 220 1.42 18.45 -3.18
N PRO A 221 2.22 18.52 -2.10
CA PRO A 221 2.18 17.50 -1.04
C PRO A 221 0.77 17.40 -0.44
N GLN A 222 0.29 16.17 -0.31
CA GLN A 222 -0.99 15.91 0.35
C GLN A 222 -0.81 16.03 1.88
N LYS A 223 -1.77 16.67 2.55
CA LYS A 223 -1.74 16.80 4.01
C LYS A 223 -2.06 15.46 4.67
N ARG A 224 -1.50 15.21 5.87
CA ARG A 224 -1.96 14.11 6.73
C ARG A 224 -3.44 14.30 7.05
N SER A 225 -4.15 13.18 7.13
CA SER A 225 -5.51 13.17 7.67
C SER A 225 -5.47 13.59 9.14
N PRO A 226 -6.41 14.41 9.61
CA PRO A 226 -6.48 14.83 11.00
C PRO A 226 -6.75 13.68 11.95
#